data_9bf0b3af71e637718d943a74e66da67e
#
_entry.id   9bf0b3af71e637718d943a74e66da67e
#
_cell.length_a   1.000
_cell.length_b   1.000
_cell.length_c   1.000
_cell.angle_alpha   90.00
_cell.angle_beta   90.00
_cell.angle_gamma   90.00
#
_symmetry.space_group_name_H-M   'P 1'
#
loop_
_entity.id
_entity.type
_entity.pdbx_description
1 polymer ?
#
loop_
_entity_poly.entity_id
_entity_poly.type
_entity_poly.pdbx_seq_one_letter_code
_entity_poly.pdbx_strand_id
1 'polypeptide(L)'
;MPPNEKVYYERLVKSFREKTVDSQYLNLPLIVTLNLQEENILKENQKYFSQFGFEIEEFGGKEYRISAVPATLYGFSEEALFLEMLDQLSGSGEKDALDIFASRLATMACKAAVKGNHAMSAKEAEKLIDELLTLDNPYHCPHGRPTIISMTRTELEKKFKRIV
;
A
#
# COMPACT_ATOMS: atom_id res chain seq x y z
N MET A 1 10.89 -4.92 6.94
CA MET A 1 10.61 -4.00 5.81
C MET A 1 11.79 -3.05 5.68
N PRO A 2 12.40 -2.91 4.52
CA PRO A 2 13.45 -1.90 4.32
C PRO A 2 12.93 -0.48 4.56
N PRO A 3 13.80 0.48 4.93
CA PRO A 3 13.39 1.86 5.22
C PRO A 3 12.64 2.54 4.07
N ASN A 4 13.02 2.29 2.82
CA ASN A 4 12.37 2.83 1.63
C ASN A 4 10.92 2.32 1.46
N GLU A 5 10.65 1.05 1.79
CA GLU A 5 9.27 0.52 1.79
C GLU A 5 8.40 1.22 2.83
N LYS A 6 8.95 1.50 4.02
CA LYS A 6 8.23 2.21 5.09
C LYS A 6 7.88 3.63 4.68
N VAL A 7 8.84 4.39 4.14
CA VAL A 7 8.60 5.75 3.63
C VAL A 7 7.52 5.75 2.56
N TYR A 8 7.62 4.82 1.60
CA TYR A 8 6.67 4.72 0.51
C TYR A 8 5.25 4.38 0.99
N TYR A 9 5.15 3.44 1.93
CA TYR A 9 3.87 3.08 2.56
C TYR A 9 3.21 4.27 3.26
N GLU A 10 3.96 5.02 4.09
CA GLU A 10 3.40 6.16 4.81
C GLU A 10 2.92 7.27 3.84
N ARG A 11 3.63 7.49 2.75
CA ARG A 11 3.20 8.41 1.68
C ARG A 11 1.88 7.95 1.05
N LEU A 12 1.75 6.68 0.72
CA LEU A 12 0.53 6.12 0.14
C LEU A 12 -0.64 6.21 1.12
N VAL A 13 -0.44 5.88 2.39
CA VAL A 13 -1.48 5.99 3.42
C VAL A 13 -1.92 7.44 3.63
N LYS A 14 -0.97 8.37 3.64
CA LYS A 14 -1.26 9.79 3.73
C LYS A 14 -2.10 10.25 2.54
N SER A 15 -1.67 9.94 1.31
CA SER A 15 -2.42 10.26 0.10
C SER A 15 -3.83 9.64 0.09
N PHE A 16 -3.96 8.41 0.57
CA PHE A 16 -5.26 7.76 0.71
C PHE A 16 -6.19 8.49 1.70
N ARG A 17 -5.67 8.88 2.88
CA ARG A 17 -6.43 9.63 3.88
C ARG A 17 -6.80 11.03 3.40
N GLU A 18 -5.92 11.69 2.68
CA GLU A 18 -6.12 13.04 2.13
C GLU A 18 -6.93 13.02 0.81
N LYS A 19 -7.32 11.83 0.32
CA LYS A 19 -8.03 11.63 -0.95
C LYS A 19 -7.27 12.17 -2.17
N THR A 20 -5.95 12.09 -2.12
CA THR A 20 -5.03 12.58 -3.15
C THR A 20 -4.27 11.44 -3.84
N VAL A 21 -4.81 10.21 -3.79
CA VAL A 21 -4.22 9.09 -4.54
C VAL A 21 -4.41 9.34 -6.03
N ASP A 22 -3.28 9.37 -6.75
CA ASP A 22 -3.31 9.57 -8.19
C ASP A 22 -3.94 8.36 -8.89
N SER A 23 -4.81 8.65 -9.83
CA SER A 23 -5.45 7.67 -10.70
C SER A 23 -4.78 7.65 -12.08
N GLN A 24 -4.65 6.46 -12.65
CA GLN A 24 -4.23 6.25 -14.01
C GLN A 24 -5.44 5.82 -14.84
N TYR A 25 -5.77 6.61 -15.86
CA TYR A 25 -6.81 6.26 -16.80
C TYR A 25 -6.38 5.12 -17.71
N LEU A 26 -7.27 4.18 -17.91
CA LEU A 26 -7.05 3.05 -18.81
C LEU A 26 -7.40 3.46 -20.26
N ASN A 27 -6.53 3.13 -21.22
CA ASN A 27 -6.81 3.37 -22.64
C ASN A 27 -8.06 2.61 -23.12
N LEU A 28 -8.24 1.41 -22.59
CA LEU A 28 -9.44 0.59 -22.76
C LEU A 28 -10.01 0.31 -21.37
N PRO A 29 -11.21 0.84 -21.05
CA PRO A 29 -11.86 0.52 -19.79
C PRO A 29 -12.08 -0.98 -19.62
N LEU A 30 -11.93 -1.45 -18.38
CA LEU A 30 -12.27 -2.82 -18.03
C LEU A 30 -13.77 -2.93 -17.78
N ILE A 31 -14.37 -4.00 -18.30
CA ILE A 31 -15.75 -4.36 -17.99
C ILE A 31 -15.71 -5.61 -17.13
N VAL A 32 -16.24 -5.49 -15.92
CA VAL A 32 -16.33 -6.60 -14.97
C VAL A 32 -17.79 -6.91 -14.68
N THR A 33 -18.12 -8.19 -14.63
CA THR A 33 -19.45 -8.66 -14.25
C THR A 33 -19.43 -9.06 -12.80
N LEU A 34 -20.28 -8.44 -11.98
CA LEU A 34 -20.38 -8.69 -10.55
C LEU A 34 -21.64 -9.51 -10.22
N ASN A 35 -21.53 -10.41 -9.24
CA ASN A 35 -22.69 -11.03 -8.65
C ASN A 35 -23.37 -10.06 -7.67
N LEU A 36 -24.55 -10.41 -7.18
CA LEU A 36 -25.35 -9.54 -6.29
C LEU A 36 -24.61 -9.19 -4.98
N GLN A 37 -23.83 -10.12 -4.44
CA GLN A 37 -23.05 -9.91 -3.23
C GLN A 37 -21.90 -8.94 -3.47
N GLU A 38 -21.14 -9.14 -4.54
CA GLU A 38 -20.05 -8.26 -4.96
C GLU A 38 -20.54 -6.84 -5.27
N GLU A 39 -21.69 -6.74 -5.92
CA GLU A 39 -22.33 -5.46 -6.22
C GLU A 39 -22.69 -4.69 -4.92
N ASN A 40 -23.28 -5.36 -3.94
CA ASN A 40 -23.60 -4.74 -2.66
C ASN A 40 -22.34 -4.27 -1.93
N ILE A 41 -21.29 -5.10 -1.90
CA ILE A 41 -20.00 -4.77 -1.30
C ILE A 41 -19.37 -3.56 -1.98
N LEU A 42 -19.40 -3.52 -3.32
CA LEU A 42 -18.90 -2.38 -4.08
C LEU A 42 -19.65 -1.09 -3.73
N LYS A 43 -20.99 -1.13 -3.69
CA LYS A 43 -21.83 0.04 -3.37
C LYS A 43 -21.58 0.55 -1.94
N GLU A 44 -21.44 -0.35 -0.97
CA GLU A 44 -21.15 0.02 0.42
C GLU A 44 -19.76 0.64 0.57
N ASN A 45 -18.79 0.22 -0.24
CA ASN A 45 -17.41 0.64 -0.15
C ASN A 45 -16.95 1.57 -1.30
N GLN A 46 -17.85 2.06 -2.14
CA GLN A 46 -17.55 2.87 -3.32
C GLN A 46 -16.65 4.06 -2.99
N LYS A 47 -16.87 4.70 -1.84
CA LYS A 47 -16.04 5.81 -1.35
C LYS A 47 -14.58 5.41 -1.18
N TYR A 48 -14.30 4.23 -0.65
CA TYR A 48 -12.93 3.76 -0.42
C TYR A 48 -12.25 3.38 -1.73
N PHE A 49 -12.97 2.75 -2.68
CA PHE A 49 -12.44 2.48 -4.02
C PHE A 49 -12.08 3.77 -4.74
N SER A 50 -12.94 4.79 -4.69
CA SER A 50 -12.65 6.10 -5.27
C SER A 50 -11.44 6.77 -4.61
N GLN A 51 -11.33 6.73 -3.27
CA GLN A 51 -10.16 7.25 -2.54
C GLN A 51 -8.88 6.50 -2.87
N PHE A 52 -8.98 5.21 -3.19
CA PHE A 52 -7.84 4.38 -3.58
C PHE A 52 -7.38 4.62 -5.02
N GLY A 53 -8.17 5.34 -5.82
CA GLY A 53 -7.84 5.74 -7.17
C GLY A 53 -8.58 4.97 -8.27
N PHE A 54 -9.61 4.20 -7.92
CA PHE A 54 -10.50 3.60 -8.92
C PHE A 54 -11.60 4.57 -9.35
N GLU A 55 -11.89 4.61 -10.65
CA GLU A 55 -13.11 5.18 -11.19
C GLU A 55 -13.98 4.05 -11.76
N ILE A 56 -15.14 3.86 -11.11
CA ILE A 56 -16.04 2.73 -11.37
C ILE A 56 -17.44 3.28 -11.62
N GLU A 57 -18.05 2.84 -12.70
CA GLU A 57 -19.41 3.23 -13.10
C GLU A 57 -20.24 2.00 -13.43
N GLU A 58 -21.54 2.06 -13.16
CA GLU A 58 -22.48 1.06 -13.66
C GLU A 58 -22.55 1.13 -15.19
N PHE A 59 -22.38 -0.01 -15.86
CA PHE A 59 -22.39 -0.08 -17.32
C PHE A 59 -23.69 -0.67 -17.88
N GLY A 60 -24.46 -1.35 -17.05
CA GLY A 60 -25.76 -1.93 -17.34
C GLY A 60 -25.88 -3.36 -16.83
N GLY A 61 -27.05 -3.70 -16.30
CA GLY A 61 -27.27 -5.00 -15.68
C GLY A 61 -26.36 -5.20 -14.46
N LYS A 62 -25.50 -6.22 -14.54
CA LYS A 62 -24.50 -6.56 -13.51
C LYS A 62 -23.08 -6.17 -13.93
N GLU A 63 -22.95 -5.40 -14.99
CA GLU A 63 -21.66 -4.99 -15.52
C GLU A 63 -21.24 -3.63 -14.98
N TYR A 64 -19.96 -3.52 -14.60
CA TYR A 64 -19.33 -2.31 -14.13
C TYR A 64 -18.15 -1.96 -15.01
N ARG A 65 -18.03 -0.68 -15.34
CA ARG A 65 -16.92 -0.14 -16.11
C ARG A 65 -15.90 0.48 -15.18
N ILE A 66 -14.65 0.04 -15.26
CA ILE A 66 -13.51 0.61 -14.57
C ILE A 66 -12.72 1.42 -15.59
N SER A 67 -12.74 2.75 -15.47
CA SER A 67 -12.07 3.68 -16.38
C SER A 67 -10.72 4.16 -15.86
N ALA A 68 -10.51 4.14 -14.54
CA ALA A 68 -9.24 4.47 -13.93
C ALA A 68 -8.91 3.54 -12.75
N VAL A 69 -7.61 3.38 -12.50
CA VAL A 69 -7.04 2.55 -11.45
C VAL A 69 -5.96 3.34 -10.69
N PRO A 70 -5.55 2.91 -9.49
CA PRO A 70 -4.44 3.56 -8.78
C PRO A 70 -3.19 3.64 -9.65
N ALA A 71 -2.59 4.83 -9.80
CA ALA A 71 -1.37 5.04 -10.58
C ALA A 71 -0.17 4.25 -10.02
N THR A 72 -0.22 3.86 -8.75
CA THR A 72 0.81 3.09 -8.04
C THR A 72 0.58 1.57 -8.11
N LEU A 73 -0.03 1.09 -9.17
CA LEU A 73 -0.38 -0.33 -9.36
C LEU A 73 0.84 -1.18 -9.76
N TYR A 74 1.76 -1.37 -8.84
CA TYR A 74 3.00 -2.11 -9.10
C TYR A 74 2.81 -3.63 -9.02
N GLY A 75 3.00 -4.31 -10.15
CA GLY A 75 3.03 -5.77 -10.25
C GLY A 75 1.71 -6.47 -9.93
N PHE A 76 0.60 -5.77 -10.09
CA PHE A 76 -0.76 -6.31 -10.08
C PHE A 76 -1.40 -6.11 -11.45
N SER A 77 -2.31 -7.01 -11.84
CA SER A 77 -3.27 -6.71 -12.90
C SER A 77 -4.42 -5.90 -12.29
N GLU A 78 -4.97 -4.99 -13.06
CA GLU A 78 -6.04 -4.08 -12.63
C GLU A 78 -7.29 -4.85 -12.18
N GLU A 79 -7.72 -5.81 -12.99
CA GLU A 79 -8.87 -6.65 -12.72
C GLU A 79 -8.66 -7.56 -11.50
N ALA A 80 -7.48 -8.22 -11.42
CA ALA A 80 -7.18 -9.12 -10.31
C ALA A 80 -7.12 -8.37 -8.97
N LEU A 81 -6.55 -7.16 -8.94
CA LEU A 81 -6.54 -6.33 -7.74
C LEU A 81 -7.95 -5.98 -7.30
N PHE A 82 -8.78 -5.53 -8.25
CA PHE A 82 -10.15 -5.12 -7.96
C PHE A 82 -10.98 -6.27 -7.38
N LEU A 83 -10.98 -7.43 -8.04
CA LEU A 83 -11.71 -8.61 -7.60
C LEU A 83 -11.20 -9.15 -6.25
N GLU A 84 -9.89 -9.17 -6.05
CA GLU A 84 -9.29 -9.59 -4.78
C GLU A 84 -9.67 -8.66 -3.62
N MET A 85 -9.79 -7.36 -3.87
CA MET A 85 -10.26 -6.41 -2.85
C MET A 85 -11.73 -6.61 -2.52
N LEU A 86 -12.59 -6.88 -3.50
CA LEU A 86 -14.00 -7.22 -3.26
C LEU A 86 -14.15 -8.50 -2.45
N ASP A 87 -13.35 -9.54 -2.78
CA ASP A 87 -13.36 -10.81 -2.04
C ASP A 87 -12.96 -10.63 -0.58
N GLN A 88 -11.92 -9.85 -0.31
CA GLN A 88 -11.49 -9.54 1.06
C GLN A 88 -12.53 -8.75 1.85
N LEU A 89 -13.20 -7.81 1.20
CA LEU A 89 -14.29 -7.05 1.83
C LEU A 89 -15.51 -7.93 2.13
N SER A 90 -15.75 -8.99 1.34
CA SER A 90 -16.87 -9.91 1.57
C SER A 90 -16.73 -10.75 2.84
N GLY A 91 -15.48 -11.03 3.24
CA GLY A 91 -15.17 -11.83 4.45
C GLY A 91 -15.01 -11.01 5.73
N SER A 92 -15.07 -9.67 5.66
CA SER A 92 -14.81 -8.77 6.78
C SER A 92 -16.09 -8.11 7.31
N GLY A 93 -16.19 -7.96 8.64
CA GLY A 93 -17.23 -7.14 9.26
C GLY A 93 -16.92 -5.63 9.10
N GLU A 94 -17.88 -4.78 9.49
CA GLU A 94 -17.84 -3.31 9.28
C GLU A 94 -16.56 -2.55 9.74
N LYS A 95 -15.68 -3.20 10.50
CA LYS A 95 -14.46 -2.54 11.01
C LYS A 95 -13.29 -2.46 10.03
N ASP A 96 -13.33 -3.17 8.90
CA ASP A 96 -12.09 -3.59 8.26
C ASP A 96 -11.84 -3.05 6.86
N ALA A 97 -12.76 -2.29 6.27
CA ALA A 97 -12.53 -1.75 4.92
C ALA A 97 -11.25 -0.88 4.87
N LEU A 98 -11.07 0.03 5.83
CA LEU A 98 -9.86 0.86 5.90
C LEU A 98 -8.60 0.03 6.09
N ASP A 99 -8.65 -1.03 6.91
CA ASP A 99 -7.52 -1.90 7.17
C ASP A 99 -7.18 -2.76 5.94
N ILE A 100 -8.18 -3.20 5.19
CA ILE A 100 -7.99 -3.91 3.93
C ILE A 100 -7.29 -3.01 2.91
N PHE A 101 -7.79 -1.78 2.72
CA PHE A 101 -7.15 -0.82 1.82
C PHE A 101 -5.74 -0.46 2.29
N ALA A 102 -5.52 -0.23 3.60
CA ALA A 102 -4.20 0.04 4.17
C ALA A 102 -3.24 -1.15 3.97
N SER A 103 -3.70 -2.38 4.14
CA SER A 103 -2.92 -3.59 3.89
C SER A 103 -2.52 -3.71 2.42
N ARG A 104 -3.41 -3.34 1.50
CA ARG A 104 -3.09 -3.28 0.06
C ARG A 104 -2.05 -2.22 -0.26
N LEU A 105 -2.16 -1.03 0.32
CA LEU A 105 -1.14 0.00 0.19
C LEU A 105 0.23 -0.48 0.69
N ALA A 106 0.27 -1.20 1.81
CA ALA A 106 1.50 -1.80 2.32
C ALA A 106 2.11 -2.81 1.33
N THR A 107 1.28 -3.67 0.73
CA THR A 107 1.73 -4.64 -0.26
C THR A 107 2.23 -3.96 -1.53
N MET A 108 1.57 -2.91 -2.00
CA MET A 108 1.99 -2.11 -3.15
C MET A 108 3.32 -1.40 -2.85
N ALA A 109 3.47 -0.82 -1.66
CA ALA A 109 4.72 -0.19 -1.22
C ALA A 109 5.89 -1.18 -1.21
N CYS A 110 5.67 -2.40 -0.70
CA CYS A 110 6.69 -3.45 -0.71
C CYS A 110 7.08 -3.88 -2.13
N LYS A 111 6.15 -3.90 -3.08
CA LYS A 111 6.44 -4.24 -4.48
C LYS A 111 7.12 -3.10 -5.24
N ALA A 112 6.77 -1.86 -4.94
CA ALA A 112 7.34 -0.66 -5.56
C ALA A 112 8.73 -0.31 -5.04
N ALA A 113 9.02 -0.68 -3.79
CA ALA A 113 10.28 -0.35 -3.15
C ALA A 113 11.48 -1.01 -3.85
N VAL A 114 12.60 -0.31 -3.83
CA VAL A 114 13.87 -0.82 -4.36
C VAL A 114 14.25 -2.09 -3.61
N LYS A 115 14.31 -3.21 -4.33
CA LYS A 115 14.70 -4.50 -3.76
C LYS A 115 16.17 -4.47 -3.31
N GLY A 116 16.51 -5.26 -2.29
CA GLY A 116 17.88 -5.45 -1.86
C GLY A 116 18.81 -5.79 -3.05
N ASN A 117 20.06 -5.41 -3.02
CA ASN A 117 21.06 -5.38 -4.10
C ASN A 117 21.05 -4.13 -5.02
N HIS A 118 20.22 -3.12 -4.75
CA HIS A 118 20.41 -1.84 -5.42
C HIS A 118 21.49 -1.04 -4.68
N ALA A 119 22.55 -0.68 -5.40
CA ALA A 119 23.59 0.19 -4.86
C ALA A 119 23.03 1.61 -4.68
N MET A 120 22.89 2.03 -3.43
CA MET A 120 22.41 3.35 -3.07
C MET A 120 23.63 4.25 -2.80
N SER A 121 23.65 5.46 -3.35
CA SER A 121 24.67 6.44 -3.03
C SER A 121 24.51 6.96 -1.59
N ALA A 122 25.59 7.48 -0.99
CA ALA A 122 25.54 8.06 0.35
C ALA A 122 24.48 9.17 0.48
N LYS A 123 24.35 10.02 -0.54
CA LYS A 123 23.38 11.11 -0.58
C LYS A 123 21.92 10.60 -0.63
N GLU A 124 21.67 9.53 -1.36
CA GLU A 124 20.34 8.89 -1.39
C GLU A 124 20.02 8.23 -0.06
N ALA A 125 21.02 7.62 0.59
CA ALA A 125 20.85 7.01 1.91
C ALA A 125 20.58 8.06 2.99
N GLU A 126 21.30 9.19 2.99
CA GLU A 126 21.04 10.33 3.90
C GLU A 126 19.62 10.84 3.73
N LYS A 127 19.21 11.12 2.49
CA LYS A 127 17.84 11.59 2.20
C LYS A 127 16.78 10.61 2.68
N LEU A 128 17.00 9.31 2.47
CA LEU A 128 16.07 8.28 2.93
C LEU A 128 15.98 8.22 4.46
N ILE A 129 17.11 8.38 5.16
CA ILE A 129 17.12 8.41 6.64
C ILE A 129 16.40 9.66 7.15
N ASP A 130 16.66 10.82 6.55
CA ASP A 130 15.99 12.05 6.93
C ASP A 130 14.46 11.92 6.75
N GLU A 131 14.00 11.41 5.62
CA GLU A 131 12.59 11.17 5.37
C GLU A 131 12.01 10.15 6.37
N LEU A 132 12.71 9.06 6.64
CA LEU A 132 12.27 8.04 7.60
C LEU A 132 12.07 8.62 8.99
N LEU A 133 12.98 9.49 9.44
CA LEU A 133 12.91 10.12 10.76
C LEU A 133 11.79 11.16 10.88
N THR A 134 11.22 11.63 9.78
CA THR A 134 10.05 12.53 9.79
C THR A 134 8.72 11.81 9.88
N LEU A 135 8.69 10.47 9.79
CA LEU A 135 7.46 9.70 9.88
C LEU A 135 6.93 9.62 11.31
N ASP A 136 5.61 9.47 11.46
CA ASP A 136 4.97 9.34 12.78
C ASP A 136 5.50 8.14 13.58
N ASN A 137 5.79 7.05 12.91
CA ASN A 137 6.40 5.86 13.51
C ASN A 137 7.52 5.29 12.62
N PRO A 138 8.76 5.78 12.74
CA PRO A 138 9.87 5.30 11.94
C PRO A 138 10.41 3.92 12.37
N TYR A 139 10.02 3.42 13.55
CA TYR A 139 10.64 2.25 14.18
C TYR A 139 10.09 0.91 13.73
N HIS A 140 8.81 0.86 13.31
CA HIS A 140 8.13 -0.37 12.94
C HIS A 140 7.38 -0.24 11.61
N CYS A 141 7.38 -1.31 10.83
CA CYS A 141 6.53 -1.38 9.64
C CYS A 141 5.08 -1.78 10.01
N PRO A 142 4.12 -1.64 9.07
CA PRO A 142 2.73 -2.06 9.29
C PRO A 142 2.57 -3.53 9.69
N HIS A 143 3.53 -4.39 9.31
CA HIS A 143 3.56 -5.82 9.66
C HIS A 143 4.28 -6.12 10.98
N GLY A 144 4.59 -5.08 11.79
CA GLY A 144 5.23 -5.22 13.11
C GLY A 144 6.74 -5.50 13.08
N ARG A 145 7.38 -5.54 11.90
CA ARG A 145 8.83 -5.76 11.81
C ARG A 145 9.59 -4.47 12.09
N PRO A 146 10.72 -4.52 12.82
CA PRO A 146 11.51 -3.32 13.08
C PRO A 146 12.10 -2.75 11.78
N THR A 147 12.02 -1.43 11.63
CA THR A 147 12.65 -0.66 10.55
C THR A 147 13.96 -0.05 11.04
N ILE A 148 13.98 0.41 12.30
CA ILE A 148 15.15 0.92 12.99
C ILE A 148 15.35 0.10 14.27
N ILE A 149 16.58 -0.32 14.49
CA ILE A 149 17.04 -0.91 15.75
C ILE A 149 18.13 -0.04 16.34
N SER A 150 18.10 0.20 17.65
CA SER A 150 19.15 0.91 18.36
C SER A 150 20.02 -0.06 19.14
N MET A 151 21.30 0.23 19.23
CA MET A 151 22.26 -0.56 19.97
C MET A 151 23.30 0.37 20.60
N THR A 152 23.57 0.20 21.89
CA THR A 152 24.62 0.94 22.55
C THR A 152 26.00 0.46 22.09
N ARG A 153 27.01 1.32 22.22
CA ARG A 153 28.39 0.95 21.90
C ARG A 153 28.84 -0.29 22.70
N THR A 154 28.49 -0.36 23.97
CA THR A 154 28.82 -1.50 24.86
C THR A 154 28.16 -2.80 24.36
N GLU A 155 26.90 -2.75 23.95
CA GLU A 155 26.22 -3.92 23.38
C GLU A 155 26.85 -4.38 22.09
N LEU A 156 27.28 -3.43 21.23
CA LEU A 156 27.97 -3.74 20.00
C LEU A 156 29.33 -4.40 20.30
N GLU A 157 30.13 -3.83 21.20
CA GLU A 157 31.44 -4.37 21.60
C GLU A 157 31.31 -5.78 22.22
N LYS A 158 30.27 -6.03 23.04
CA LYS A 158 29.94 -7.38 23.54
C LYS A 158 29.62 -8.37 22.41
N LYS A 159 28.81 -7.97 21.45
CA LYS A 159 28.48 -8.83 20.29
C LYS A 159 29.71 -9.21 19.48
N PHE A 160 30.67 -8.32 19.36
CA PHE A 160 31.95 -8.59 18.69
C PHE A 160 33.01 -9.20 19.63
N LYS A 161 32.61 -9.57 20.87
CA LYS A 161 33.52 -10.15 21.89
C LYS A 161 34.77 -9.28 22.19
N ARG A 162 34.65 -7.97 22.09
CA ARG A 162 35.72 -7.01 22.40
C ARG A 162 35.77 -6.64 23.88
N ILE A 163 34.68 -6.80 24.56
CA ILE A 163 34.54 -6.68 26.02
C ILE A 163 33.70 -7.84 26.55
N VAL A 164 33.93 -8.26 27.80
CA VAL A 164 33.25 -9.36 28.49
C VAL A 164 32.05 -8.79 29.27
#